data_b3d6d003b7c5f58ee956b96f6cfdac81
#
_entry.id   b3d6d003b7c5f58ee956b96f6cfdac81
#
_cell.length_a   1.000
_cell.length_b   1.000
_cell.length_c   1.000
_cell.angle_alpha   90.00
_cell.angle_beta   90.00
_cell.angle_gamma   90.00
#
_symmetry.space_group_name_H-M   'P 1'
#
loop_
_entity.id
_entity.type
_entity.pdbx_description
1 polymer ?
#
loop_
_entity_poly.entity_id
_entity_poly.type
_entity_poly.pdbx_seq_one_letter_code
_entity_poly.pdbx_strand_id
1 'polypeptide(L)'
;MNSNWIFKNSPFEMLDIAFKRLFPDVKYTAYFEPNIRDDEHGEKVYGLTDFADDGEITIFVNTDLSINDAVEIFAHELAHAGVGVEQEHNEKWQKAFDDLFDEYNKIGDEMFSSNVNPPYEGKAYKEALEQLGYE
;
A
#
# COMPACT_ATOMS: atom_id res chain seq x y z
N MET A 1 6.90 8.28 18.21
CA MET A 1 5.63 7.91 17.56
C MET A 1 5.15 6.57 18.09
N ASN A 2 3.93 6.54 18.61
CA ASN A 2 3.36 5.31 19.15
C ASN A 2 2.69 4.51 18.04
N SER A 3 3.05 3.27 17.92
CA SER A 3 2.50 2.38 16.93
C SER A 3 2.14 1.04 17.59
N ASN A 4 1.04 0.46 17.16
CA ASN A 4 0.61 -0.85 17.61
C ASN A 4 1.17 -1.98 16.75
N TRP A 5 2.00 -1.67 15.81
CA TRP A 5 2.58 -2.68 14.94
C TRP A 5 3.50 -3.60 15.72
N ILE A 6 3.39 -4.88 15.44
CA ILE A 6 4.23 -5.90 16.07
C ILE A 6 5.67 -5.75 15.60
N PHE A 7 5.85 -5.55 14.29
CA PHE A 7 7.17 -5.32 13.72
C PHE A 7 7.39 -3.82 13.61
N LYS A 8 8.23 -3.27 14.48
CA LYS A 8 8.53 -1.85 14.50
C LYS A 8 9.51 -1.50 13.38
N ASN A 9 9.36 -0.31 12.83
CA ASN A 9 10.20 0.19 11.75
C ASN A 9 10.16 -0.69 10.50
N SER A 10 9.08 -1.45 10.34
CA SER A 10 8.89 -2.25 9.13
C SER A 10 8.44 -1.37 7.98
N PRO A 11 8.63 -1.82 6.72
CA PRO A 11 8.11 -1.09 5.58
C PRO A 11 6.59 -0.90 5.64
N PHE A 12 5.87 -1.86 6.20
CA PHE A 12 4.40 -1.75 6.33
C PHE A 12 4.02 -0.66 7.32
N GLU A 13 4.70 -0.57 8.44
CA GLU A 13 4.48 0.49 9.40
C GLU A 13 4.79 1.85 8.78
N MET A 14 5.89 1.96 8.05
CA MET A 14 6.29 3.20 7.40
C MET A 14 5.26 3.66 6.37
N LEU A 15 4.71 2.73 5.59
CA LEU A 15 3.64 3.06 4.65
C LEU A 15 2.36 3.49 5.37
N ASP A 16 2.03 2.85 6.48
CA ASP A 16 0.87 3.23 7.28
C ASP A 16 1.04 4.65 7.82
N ILE A 17 2.22 4.98 8.32
CA ILE A 17 2.52 6.32 8.80
C ILE A 17 2.41 7.34 7.66
N ALA A 18 2.99 7.02 6.50
CA ALA A 18 2.90 7.87 5.32
C ALA A 18 1.45 8.12 4.92
N PHE A 19 0.66 7.05 4.89
CA PHE A 19 -0.75 7.15 4.55
C PHE A 19 -1.52 8.06 5.53
N LYS A 20 -1.27 7.91 6.82
CA LYS A 20 -1.93 8.72 7.85
C LYS A 20 -1.56 10.20 7.75
N ARG A 21 -0.34 10.49 7.31
CA ARG A 21 0.08 11.87 7.07
C ARG A 21 -0.63 12.50 5.87
N LEU A 22 -0.82 11.73 4.82
CA LEU A 22 -1.43 12.21 3.57
C LEU A 22 -2.96 12.18 3.61
N PHE A 23 -3.54 11.21 4.27
CA PHE A 23 -4.98 10.99 4.33
C PHE A 23 -5.43 10.77 5.77
N PRO A 24 -5.30 11.78 6.64
CA PRO A 24 -5.54 11.60 8.08
C PRO A 24 -6.97 11.22 8.45
N ASP A 25 -7.93 11.49 7.57
CA ASP A 25 -9.33 11.20 7.84
C ASP A 25 -9.78 9.85 7.29
N VAL A 26 -8.92 9.16 6.55
CA VAL A 26 -9.24 7.85 5.97
C VAL A 26 -8.72 6.76 6.88
N LYS A 27 -9.63 5.87 7.28
CA LYS A 27 -9.28 4.72 8.13
C LYS A 27 -9.47 3.44 7.35
N TYR A 28 -8.61 2.47 7.62
CA TYR A 28 -8.67 1.18 6.95
C TYR A 28 -8.20 0.08 7.89
N THR A 29 -8.52 -1.15 7.53
CA THR A 29 -7.95 -2.34 8.15
C THR A 29 -7.30 -3.16 7.05
N ALA A 30 -6.15 -3.77 7.34
CA ALA A 30 -5.43 -4.55 6.34
C ALA A 30 -5.17 -5.97 6.85
N TYR A 31 -5.29 -6.92 5.94
CA TYR A 31 -5.06 -8.33 6.24
C TYR A 31 -4.19 -8.97 5.16
N PHE A 32 -3.47 -9.99 5.55
CA PHE A 32 -2.86 -10.90 4.59
C PHE A 32 -3.84 -12.03 4.28
N GLU A 33 -3.97 -12.37 3.00
CA GLU A 33 -4.88 -13.42 2.54
C GLU A 33 -4.19 -14.28 1.49
N PRO A 34 -4.30 -15.62 1.57
CA PRO A 34 -3.61 -16.48 0.61
C PRO A 34 -4.31 -16.61 -0.76
N ASN A 35 -5.61 -16.43 -0.85
CA ASN A 35 -6.36 -16.66 -2.09
C ASN A 35 -7.33 -15.52 -2.34
N ILE A 36 -6.80 -14.38 -2.74
CA ILE A 36 -7.63 -13.21 -3.01
C ILE A 36 -8.22 -13.34 -4.41
N ARG A 37 -9.53 -13.14 -4.53
CA ARG A 37 -10.25 -13.12 -5.79
C ARG A 37 -11.00 -11.81 -5.94
N ASP A 38 -11.05 -11.26 -7.15
CA ASP A 38 -11.87 -10.08 -7.37
C ASP A 38 -13.35 -10.46 -7.35
N ASP A 39 -14.19 -9.48 -7.01
CA ASP A 39 -15.64 -9.71 -6.89
C ASP A 39 -16.35 -9.78 -8.23
N GLU A 40 -15.79 -9.15 -9.27
CA GLU A 40 -16.42 -9.10 -10.58
C GLU A 40 -16.24 -10.39 -11.39
N HIS A 41 -15.01 -10.91 -11.43
CA HIS A 41 -14.66 -12.01 -12.33
C HIS A 41 -14.19 -13.25 -11.60
N GLY A 42 -14.03 -13.18 -10.27
CA GLY A 42 -13.49 -14.30 -9.49
C GLY A 42 -12.05 -14.65 -9.85
N GLU A 43 -11.34 -13.73 -10.49
CA GLU A 43 -9.96 -13.95 -10.89
C GLU A 43 -9.00 -13.69 -9.72
N LYS A 44 -7.90 -14.43 -9.68
CA LYS A 44 -6.89 -14.27 -8.65
C LYS A 44 -6.20 -12.91 -8.79
N VAL A 45 -6.11 -12.18 -7.68
CA VAL A 45 -5.36 -10.93 -7.61
C VAL A 45 -4.38 -10.98 -6.45
N TYR A 46 -3.38 -10.12 -6.45
CA TYR A 46 -2.36 -10.10 -5.41
C TYR A 46 -2.63 -9.03 -4.35
N GLY A 47 -3.58 -8.15 -4.59
CA GLY A 47 -4.06 -7.17 -3.63
C GLY A 47 -5.47 -6.74 -3.98
N LEU A 48 -6.19 -6.23 -2.99
CA LEU A 48 -7.57 -5.80 -3.19
C LEU A 48 -7.91 -4.76 -2.12
N THR A 49 -8.58 -3.69 -2.54
CA THR A 49 -9.17 -2.73 -1.62
C THR A 49 -10.68 -2.85 -1.70
N ASP A 50 -11.31 -3.22 -0.59
CA ASP A 50 -12.74 -3.39 -0.50
C ASP A 50 -13.38 -2.17 0.17
N PHE A 51 -14.35 -1.56 -0.49
CA PHE A 51 -15.10 -0.43 0.04
C PHE A 51 -16.49 -0.91 0.40
N ALA A 52 -16.75 -1.05 1.68
CA ALA A 52 -18.06 -1.50 2.14
C ALA A 52 -19.11 -0.37 2.08
N ASP A 53 -20.38 -0.74 2.04
CA ASP A 53 -21.48 0.22 1.98
C ASP A 53 -21.52 1.17 3.16
N ASP A 54 -21.04 0.74 4.32
CA ASP A 54 -21.00 1.56 5.53
C ASP A 54 -19.78 2.49 5.59
N GLY A 55 -18.95 2.48 4.55
CA GLY A 55 -17.76 3.30 4.48
C GLY A 55 -16.49 2.66 5.02
N GLU A 56 -16.58 1.44 5.53
CA GLU A 56 -15.38 0.73 5.97
C GLU A 56 -14.51 0.34 4.79
N ILE A 57 -13.19 0.47 4.97
CA ILE A 57 -12.22 0.13 3.94
C ILE A 57 -11.37 -1.02 4.46
N THR A 58 -11.29 -2.08 3.68
CA THR A 58 -10.45 -3.23 4.02
C THR A 58 -9.48 -3.48 2.87
N ILE A 59 -8.21 -3.66 3.21
CA ILE A 59 -7.16 -3.95 2.24
C ILE A 59 -6.69 -5.38 2.46
N PHE A 60 -6.55 -6.12 1.37
CA PHE A 60 -6.01 -7.47 1.39
C PHE A 60 -4.73 -7.51 0.57
N VAL A 61 -3.71 -8.17 1.10
CA VAL A 61 -2.44 -8.37 0.42
C VAL A 61 -2.12 -9.86 0.45
N ASN A 62 -1.68 -10.40 -0.69
CA ASN A 62 -1.39 -11.82 -0.79
C ASN A 62 -0.22 -12.23 0.13
N THR A 63 -0.39 -13.36 0.83
CA THR A 63 0.63 -13.85 1.78
C THR A 63 1.83 -14.49 1.12
N ASP A 64 1.73 -14.86 -0.15
CA ASP A 64 2.78 -15.63 -0.83
C ASP A 64 3.80 -14.76 -1.55
N LEU A 65 3.76 -13.45 -1.33
CA LEU A 65 4.68 -12.51 -1.97
C LEU A 65 5.94 -12.33 -1.12
N SER A 66 7.04 -11.96 -1.78
CA SER A 66 8.20 -11.47 -1.06
C SER A 66 7.82 -10.21 -0.29
N ILE A 67 8.61 -9.83 0.71
CA ILE A 67 8.32 -8.61 1.47
C ILE A 67 8.31 -7.40 0.55
N ASN A 68 9.26 -7.27 -0.36
CA ASN A 68 9.30 -6.13 -1.28
C ASN A 68 8.05 -6.05 -2.14
N ASP A 69 7.61 -7.18 -2.70
CA ASP A 69 6.41 -7.21 -3.52
C ASP A 69 5.17 -6.89 -2.69
N ALA A 70 5.09 -7.43 -1.48
CA ALA A 70 3.96 -7.17 -0.59
C ALA A 70 3.88 -5.69 -0.21
N VAL A 71 5.02 -5.04 0.04
CA VAL A 71 5.07 -3.61 0.34
C VAL A 71 4.53 -2.80 -0.83
N GLU A 72 4.93 -3.13 -2.05
CA GLU A 72 4.48 -2.42 -3.25
C GLU A 72 3.00 -2.63 -3.51
N ILE A 73 2.51 -3.85 -3.34
CA ILE A 73 1.08 -4.13 -3.46
C ILE A 73 0.30 -3.37 -2.38
N PHE A 74 0.80 -3.36 -1.16
CA PHE A 74 0.15 -2.61 -0.08
C PHE A 74 0.07 -1.11 -0.42
N ALA A 75 1.15 -0.52 -0.92
CA ALA A 75 1.14 0.88 -1.34
C ALA A 75 0.14 1.13 -2.46
N HIS A 76 0.03 0.20 -3.41
CA HIS A 76 -0.95 0.26 -4.50
C HIS A 76 -2.38 0.32 -3.93
N GLU A 77 -2.68 -0.56 -2.98
CA GLU A 77 -4.02 -0.60 -2.40
C GLU A 77 -4.28 0.60 -1.49
N LEU A 78 -3.26 1.08 -0.77
CA LEU A 78 -3.40 2.31 0.02
C LEU A 78 -3.73 3.51 -0.87
N ALA A 79 -3.13 3.60 -2.04
CA ALA A 79 -3.47 4.68 -2.97
C ALA A 79 -4.95 4.62 -3.38
N HIS A 80 -5.49 3.42 -3.62
CA HIS A 80 -6.93 3.27 -3.87
C HIS A 80 -7.75 3.73 -2.67
N ALA A 81 -7.37 3.34 -1.47
CA ALA A 81 -8.10 3.72 -0.25
C ALA A 81 -8.10 5.25 -0.07
N GLY A 82 -7.00 5.90 -0.38
CA GLY A 82 -6.86 7.34 -0.22
C GLY A 82 -7.71 8.15 -1.18
N VAL A 83 -7.79 7.72 -2.45
CA VAL A 83 -8.52 8.49 -3.46
C VAL A 83 -9.99 8.08 -3.60
N GLY A 84 -10.37 6.91 -3.10
CA GLY A 84 -11.77 6.49 -3.07
C GLY A 84 -12.14 5.55 -4.20
N VAL A 85 -13.33 4.96 -4.04
CA VAL A 85 -13.82 3.87 -4.87
C VAL A 85 -13.97 4.24 -6.35
N GLU A 86 -14.19 5.51 -6.65
CA GLU A 86 -14.44 5.96 -8.03
C GLU A 86 -13.17 6.16 -8.84
N GLN A 87 -12.00 6.08 -8.21
CA GLN A 87 -10.73 6.35 -8.87
C GLN A 87 -10.02 5.05 -9.18
N GLU A 88 -9.89 4.72 -10.47
CA GLU A 88 -9.16 3.54 -10.93
C GLU A 88 -7.90 4.01 -11.64
N HIS A 89 -6.72 3.66 -11.18
CA HIS A 89 -5.39 3.89 -11.78
C HIS A 89 -5.28 5.15 -12.68
N ASN A 90 -6.00 6.22 -12.33
CA ASN A 90 -5.97 7.48 -13.07
C ASN A 90 -4.91 8.41 -12.47
N GLU A 91 -4.92 9.67 -12.91
CA GLU A 91 -3.93 10.64 -12.42
C GLU A 91 -4.01 10.87 -10.91
N LYS A 92 -5.21 10.85 -10.34
CA LYS A 92 -5.37 11.01 -8.89
C LYS A 92 -4.77 9.84 -8.12
N TRP A 93 -5.02 8.62 -8.59
CA TRP A 93 -4.41 7.44 -8.01
C TRP A 93 -2.89 7.47 -8.14
N GLN A 94 -2.40 7.82 -9.31
CA GLN A 94 -0.95 7.88 -9.56
C GLN A 94 -0.28 8.89 -8.64
N LYS A 95 -0.91 10.05 -8.47
CA LYS A 95 -0.39 11.07 -7.56
C LYS A 95 -0.36 10.55 -6.12
N ALA A 96 -1.43 9.90 -5.68
CA ALA A 96 -1.49 9.33 -4.33
C ALA A 96 -0.39 8.29 -4.12
N PHE A 97 -0.18 7.43 -5.10
CA PHE A 97 0.86 6.42 -5.05
C PHE A 97 2.25 7.05 -4.96
N ASP A 98 2.52 8.05 -5.80
CA ASP A 98 3.81 8.75 -5.80
C ASP A 98 4.02 9.48 -4.47
N ASP A 99 2.99 10.15 -3.96
CA ASP A 99 3.07 10.87 -2.68
C ASP A 99 3.32 9.90 -1.52
N LEU A 100 2.74 8.71 -1.56
CA LEU A 100 2.98 7.70 -0.52
C LEU A 100 4.47 7.31 -0.47
N PHE A 101 5.09 7.08 -1.60
CA PHE A 101 6.50 6.72 -1.62
C PHE A 101 7.40 7.90 -1.27
N ASP A 102 7.03 9.13 -1.64
CA ASP A 102 7.77 10.32 -1.21
C ASP A 102 7.75 10.44 0.33
N GLU A 103 6.59 10.27 0.94
CA GLU A 103 6.48 10.29 2.40
C GLU A 103 7.19 9.11 3.06
N TYR A 104 7.06 7.93 2.46
CA TYR A 104 7.76 6.74 2.92
C TYR A 104 9.28 6.97 2.98
N ASN A 105 9.83 7.58 1.93
CA ASN A 105 11.27 7.87 1.90
C ASN A 105 11.66 8.92 2.94
N LYS A 106 10.83 9.94 3.17
CA LYS A 106 11.07 10.91 4.25
C LYS A 106 11.09 10.25 5.62
N ILE A 107 10.15 9.34 5.85
CA ILE A 107 10.07 8.60 7.10
C ILE A 107 11.31 7.74 7.29
N GLY A 108 11.76 7.08 6.22
CA GLY A 108 12.99 6.31 6.25
C GLY A 108 14.20 7.15 6.66
N ASP A 109 14.33 8.34 6.09
CA ASP A 109 15.39 9.26 6.46
C ASP A 109 15.31 9.69 7.93
N GLU A 110 14.10 9.98 8.42
CA GLU A 110 13.86 10.34 9.80
C GLU A 110 14.23 9.22 10.78
N MET A 111 13.89 7.98 10.42
CA MET A 111 14.07 6.83 11.31
C MET A 111 15.48 6.25 11.28
N PHE A 112 16.12 6.24 10.11
CA PHE A 112 17.37 5.50 9.91
C PHE A 112 18.58 6.37 9.63
N SER A 113 18.41 7.66 9.66
CA SER A 113 19.46 8.65 9.32
C SER A 113 19.93 8.56 7.87
N SER A 114 20.70 9.55 7.44
CA SER A 114 20.96 9.84 6.04
C SER A 114 21.98 8.93 5.34
N ASN A 115 22.59 8.00 6.03
CA ASN A 115 23.62 7.14 5.43
C ASN A 115 23.15 5.71 5.20
N VAL A 116 21.86 5.53 5.15
CA VAL A 116 21.25 4.25 4.87
C VAL A 116 20.93 4.20 3.37
N ASN A 117 20.27 3.17 2.93
CA ASN A 117 19.98 2.90 1.52
C ASN A 117 19.37 4.10 0.79
N PRO A 118 19.59 4.19 -0.53
CA PRO A 118 18.95 5.26 -1.30
C PRO A 118 17.43 5.18 -1.19
N PRO A 119 16.72 6.29 -1.45
CA PRO A 119 15.27 6.29 -1.39
C PRO A 119 14.65 5.27 -2.33
N TYR A 120 13.52 4.72 -1.93
CA TYR A 120 12.76 3.80 -2.76
C TYR A 120 12.14 4.56 -3.93
N GLU A 121 12.33 4.07 -5.14
CA GLU A 121 11.89 4.76 -6.35
C GLU A 121 10.69 4.10 -7.03
N GLY A 122 10.22 2.99 -6.52
CA GLY A 122 9.08 2.30 -7.10
C GLY A 122 9.37 1.53 -8.38
N LYS A 123 10.63 1.34 -8.74
CA LYS A 123 10.99 0.59 -9.95
C LYS A 123 10.61 -0.88 -9.84
N ALA A 124 10.89 -1.49 -8.71
CA ALA A 124 10.54 -2.88 -8.49
C ALA A 124 9.03 -3.08 -8.54
N TYR A 125 8.28 -2.08 -8.08
CA TYR A 125 6.84 -2.12 -8.18
C TYR A 125 6.37 -2.20 -9.64
N LYS A 126 6.93 -1.36 -10.50
CA LYS A 126 6.54 -1.38 -11.92
C LYS A 126 6.85 -2.71 -12.58
N GLU A 127 8.00 -3.29 -12.24
CA GLU A 127 8.38 -4.60 -12.75
C GLU A 127 7.47 -5.70 -12.20
N ALA A 128 7.15 -5.62 -10.92
CA ALA A 128 6.29 -6.60 -10.28
C ALA A 128 4.87 -6.60 -10.87
N LEU A 129 4.33 -5.42 -11.17
CA LEU A 129 3.00 -5.30 -11.75
C LEU A 129 2.88 -5.96 -13.12
N GLU A 130 3.96 -5.99 -13.88
CA GLU A 130 3.98 -6.66 -15.19
C GLU A 130 3.94 -8.18 -15.06
N GLN A 131 4.44 -8.72 -13.95
CA GLN A 131 4.57 -10.15 -13.70
C GLN A 131 3.47 -10.70 -12.79
N LEU A 132 3.02 -9.88 -11.82
CA LEU A 132 2.02 -10.28 -10.82
C LEU A 132 0.67 -9.69 -11.22
N GLY A 133 -0.39 -10.41 -11.10
CA GLY A 133 -1.70 -9.80 -11.24
C GLY A 133 -2.00 -8.90 -10.04
N TYR A 134 -2.65 -7.76 -10.26
CA TYR A 134 -3.04 -6.87 -9.17
C TYR A 134 -4.33 -6.15 -9.53
N GLU A 135 -4.98 -5.62 -8.53
CA GLU A 135 -6.25 -4.92 -8.71
C GLU A 135 -6.10 -3.42 -8.51
#